data_c845687ad27048bd7b5ffd05c03c62b5
#
_entry.id   c845687ad27048bd7b5ffd05c03c62b5
#
_cell.length_a   1.000
_cell.length_b   1.000
_cell.length_c   1.000
_cell.angle_alpha   90.00
_cell.angle_beta   90.00
_cell.angle_gamma   90.00
#
_symmetry.space_group_name_H-M   'P 1'
#
loop_
_entity.id
_entity.type
_entity.pdbx_description
1 polymer ?
#
loop_
_entity_poly.entity_id
_entity_poly.type
_entity_poly.pdbx_seq_one_letter_code
_entity_poly.pdbx_strand_id
1 'polypeptide(L)'
;MTPSSANRSKRGFTLAEVMVSLALTSLLLVSLAQLLNSCWRYLNQTTLTTELQQACVIATSRLVTELLEGNGVSIRGDTDNHRFVSFGSARNAAAQVSFAANGDLQWHSITGYYVAPDGEESALYRKQKWLDTPVNAPPTIPNEYTEVFWSNLNASRNTVAKRVYYLDVVSSTTVDVILGAKSRDNQFIVNIKTKLKARN
;
A
#
# COMPACT_ATOMS: atom_id res chain seq x y z
N MET A 1 -41.76 42.56 64.53
CA MET A 1 -40.39 42.30 63.97
C MET A 1 -40.55 42.09 62.49
N THR A 2 -40.23 43.08 61.66
CA THR A 2 -40.30 43.00 60.18
C THR A 2 -38.93 42.68 59.64
N PRO A 3 -38.75 41.67 58.78
CA PRO A 3 -37.44 41.37 58.24
C PRO A 3 -37.06 42.45 57.22
N SER A 4 -35.89 43.06 57.44
CA SER A 4 -35.21 43.99 56.53
C SER A 4 -34.87 43.29 55.23
N SER A 5 -35.55 43.67 54.15
CA SER A 5 -35.20 43.20 52.78
C SER A 5 -33.89 43.88 52.38
N ALA A 6 -32.81 43.11 52.35
CA ALA A 6 -31.51 43.56 51.84
C ALA A 6 -31.68 43.84 50.34
N ASN A 7 -31.68 45.12 50.00
CA ASN A 7 -31.73 45.62 48.60
C ASN A 7 -30.40 45.27 47.93
N ARG A 8 -30.30 44.10 47.26
CA ARG A 8 -29.16 43.72 46.43
C ARG A 8 -29.13 44.66 45.23
N SER A 9 -28.23 45.65 45.27
CA SER A 9 -27.97 46.51 44.11
C SER A 9 -27.53 45.63 42.93
N LYS A 10 -28.36 45.57 41.90
CA LYS A 10 -28.03 44.93 40.61
C LYS A 10 -26.95 45.79 39.96
N ARG A 11 -25.68 45.38 40.14
CA ARG A 11 -24.57 45.99 39.40
C ARG A 11 -24.69 45.54 37.93
N GLY A 12 -24.98 46.47 37.04
CA GLY A 12 -24.91 46.26 35.58
C GLY A 12 -23.45 46.18 35.13
N PHE A 13 -23.21 45.47 34.05
CA PHE A 13 -21.85 45.43 33.41
C PHE A 13 -21.53 46.81 32.84
N THR A 14 -20.29 47.25 33.04
CA THR A 14 -19.76 48.44 32.40
C THR A 14 -19.47 48.17 30.91
N LEU A 15 -19.56 49.21 30.06
CA LEU A 15 -19.21 49.10 28.63
C LEU A 15 -17.83 48.54 28.44
N ALA A 16 -16.87 48.95 29.30
CA ALA A 16 -15.50 48.48 29.24
C ALA A 16 -15.38 46.96 29.52
N GLU A 17 -16.12 46.41 30.50
CA GLU A 17 -16.14 44.98 30.79
C GLU A 17 -16.69 44.16 29.62
N VAL A 18 -17.73 44.67 28.94
CA VAL A 18 -18.27 44.01 27.74
C VAL A 18 -17.26 44.02 26.60
N MET A 19 -16.57 45.11 26.34
CA MET A 19 -15.53 45.20 25.29
C MET A 19 -14.36 44.26 25.58
N VAL A 20 -13.89 44.21 26.81
CA VAL A 20 -12.79 43.30 27.22
C VAL A 20 -13.22 41.85 27.07
N SER A 21 -14.43 41.48 27.50
CA SER A 21 -14.99 40.13 27.35
C SER A 21 -15.11 39.73 25.89
N LEU A 22 -15.58 40.61 25.01
CA LEU A 22 -15.65 40.36 23.57
C LEU A 22 -14.27 40.18 22.93
N ALA A 23 -13.30 41.02 23.31
CA ALA A 23 -11.93 40.88 22.83
C ALA A 23 -11.29 39.56 23.24
N LEU A 24 -11.45 39.14 24.49
CA LEU A 24 -10.93 37.85 24.99
C LEU A 24 -11.64 36.66 24.33
N THR A 25 -12.96 36.73 24.15
CA THR A 25 -13.74 35.69 23.50
C THR A 25 -13.33 35.55 22.04
N SER A 26 -13.12 36.65 21.31
CA SER A 26 -12.69 36.63 19.92
C SER A 26 -11.29 36.00 19.77
N LEU A 27 -10.37 36.31 20.68
CA LEU A 27 -9.01 35.75 20.69
C LEU A 27 -9.04 34.24 20.95
N LEU A 28 -9.89 33.79 21.89
CA LEU A 28 -10.09 32.35 22.17
C LEU A 28 -10.68 31.62 20.94
N LEU A 29 -11.67 32.21 20.25
CA LEU A 29 -12.27 31.64 19.06
C LEU A 29 -11.27 31.49 17.92
N VAL A 30 -10.43 32.50 17.68
CA VAL A 30 -9.36 32.43 16.68
C VAL A 30 -8.36 31.33 17.01
N SER A 31 -7.93 31.23 18.27
CA SER A 31 -7.02 30.18 18.72
C SER A 31 -7.62 28.80 18.56
N LEU A 32 -8.88 28.61 18.90
CA LEU A 32 -9.60 27.36 18.72
C LEU A 32 -9.72 26.98 17.21
N ALA A 33 -10.06 27.95 16.37
CA ALA A 33 -10.15 27.72 14.92
C ALA A 33 -8.81 27.27 14.32
N GLN A 34 -7.70 27.89 14.75
CA GLN A 34 -6.35 27.48 14.32
C GLN A 34 -6.02 26.06 14.79
N LEU A 35 -6.35 25.71 16.02
CA LEU A 35 -6.12 24.39 16.59
C LEU A 35 -6.93 23.33 15.83
N LEU A 36 -8.21 23.58 15.56
CA LEU A 36 -9.06 22.68 14.78
C LEU A 36 -8.52 22.48 13.35
N ASN A 37 -8.06 23.53 12.68
CA ASN A 37 -7.47 23.41 11.34
C ASN A 37 -6.19 22.58 11.37
N SER A 38 -5.35 22.76 12.38
CA SER A 38 -4.13 21.95 12.56
C SER A 38 -4.44 20.49 12.82
N CYS A 39 -5.41 20.20 13.69
CA CYS A 39 -5.89 18.84 13.96
C CYS A 39 -6.43 18.16 12.68
N TRP A 40 -7.24 18.90 11.91
CA TRP A 40 -7.79 18.38 10.64
C TRP A 40 -6.72 18.02 9.63
N ARG A 41 -5.72 18.90 9.46
CA ARG A 41 -4.56 18.60 8.60
C ARG A 41 -3.79 17.38 9.08
N TYR A 42 -3.53 17.28 10.37
CA TYR A 42 -2.84 16.13 10.96
C TYR A 42 -3.60 14.81 10.75
N LEU A 43 -4.92 14.81 10.99
CA LEU A 43 -5.76 13.63 10.77
C LEU A 43 -5.73 13.17 9.31
N ASN A 44 -5.87 14.10 8.37
CA ASN A 44 -5.81 13.77 6.95
C ASN A 44 -4.46 13.16 6.56
N GLN A 45 -3.35 13.72 7.04
CA GLN A 45 -2.01 13.19 6.80
C GLN A 45 -1.83 11.79 7.37
N THR A 46 -2.27 11.59 8.61
CA THR A 46 -2.17 10.28 9.28
C THR A 46 -2.99 9.21 8.57
N THR A 47 -4.21 9.54 8.16
CA THR A 47 -5.08 8.62 7.42
C THR A 47 -4.44 8.21 6.10
N LEU A 48 -3.94 9.17 5.31
CA LEU A 48 -3.26 8.89 4.03
C LEU A 48 -2.03 7.99 4.23
N THR A 49 -1.20 8.30 5.23
CA THR A 49 0.00 7.49 5.52
C THR A 49 -0.39 6.06 5.91
N THR A 50 -1.43 5.90 6.73
CA THR A 50 -1.91 4.59 7.17
C THR A 50 -2.45 3.78 5.98
N GLU A 51 -3.23 4.40 5.09
CA GLU A 51 -3.72 3.75 3.86
C GLU A 51 -2.57 3.27 2.97
N LEU A 52 -1.54 4.10 2.76
CA LEU A 52 -0.37 3.74 1.97
C LEU A 52 0.40 2.58 2.61
N GLN A 53 0.59 2.59 3.93
CA GLN A 53 1.23 1.50 4.66
C GLN A 53 0.44 0.20 4.53
N GLN A 54 -0.87 0.24 4.72
CA GLN A 54 -1.73 -0.94 4.56
C GLN A 54 -1.66 -1.51 3.14
N ALA A 55 -1.74 -0.66 2.12
CA ALA A 55 -1.61 -1.07 0.73
C ALA A 55 -0.28 -1.79 0.47
N CYS A 56 0.84 -1.23 0.96
CA CYS A 56 2.15 -1.84 0.84
C CYS A 56 2.25 -3.17 1.61
N VAL A 57 1.74 -3.26 2.82
CA VAL A 57 1.76 -4.49 3.63
C VAL A 57 0.98 -5.60 2.95
N ILE A 58 -0.23 -5.33 2.49
CA ILE A 58 -1.08 -6.30 1.80
C ILE A 58 -0.39 -6.80 0.52
N ALA A 59 0.15 -5.87 -0.29
CA ALA A 59 0.83 -6.20 -1.53
C ALA A 59 2.09 -7.03 -1.29
N THR A 60 2.92 -6.63 -0.31
CA THR A 60 4.15 -7.34 0.05
C THR A 60 3.84 -8.73 0.59
N SER A 61 2.87 -8.85 1.49
CA SER A 61 2.46 -10.14 2.06
C SER A 61 2.01 -11.12 0.98
N ARG A 62 1.19 -10.68 0.04
CA ARG A 62 0.72 -11.50 -1.07
C ARG A 62 1.86 -11.92 -2.00
N LEU A 63 2.69 -10.96 -2.41
CA LEU A 63 3.83 -11.22 -3.28
C LEU A 63 4.82 -12.20 -2.64
N VAL A 64 5.15 -11.98 -1.36
CA VAL A 64 6.05 -12.84 -0.57
C VAL A 64 5.50 -14.26 -0.47
N THR A 65 4.21 -14.42 -0.17
CA THR A 65 3.59 -15.74 -0.09
C THR A 65 3.68 -16.50 -1.41
N GLU A 66 3.34 -15.84 -2.53
CA GLU A 66 3.43 -16.46 -3.85
C GLU A 66 4.88 -16.76 -4.29
N LEU A 67 5.84 -15.88 -3.93
CA LEU A 67 7.27 -16.12 -4.19
C LEU A 67 7.81 -17.33 -3.39
N LEU A 68 7.41 -17.48 -2.13
CA LEU A 68 7.81 -18.61 -1.30
C LEU A 68 7.22 -19.93 -1.79
N GLU A 69 5.99 -19.92 -2.27
CA GLU A 69 5.35 -21.09 -2.89
C GLU A 69 6.03 -21.49 -4.20
N GLY A 70 6.52 -20.52 -4.95
CA GLY A 70 7.32 -20.70 -6.15
C GLY A 70 8.76 -21.15 -5.91
N ASN A 71 9.13 -21.45 -4.66
CA ASN A 71 10.48 -21.89 -4.24
C ASN A 71 11.62 -20.90 -4.58
N GLY A 72 11.30 -19.69 -5.04
CA GLY A 72 12.30 -18.64 -5.30
C GLY A 72 13.32 -18.91 -6.43
N VAL A 73 13.16 -20.00 -7.17
CA VAL A 73 14.19 -20.48 -8.12
C VAL A 73 14.08 -19.81 -9.48
N SER A 74 12.88 -19.43 -9.90
CA SER A 74 12.62 -18.82 -11.20
C SER A 74 12.05 -17.44 -11.01
N ILE A 75 12.92 -16.46 -10.75
CA ILE A 75 12.50 -15.06 -10.53
C ILE A 75 13.23 -14.19 -11.55
N ARG A 76 12.45 -13.31 -12.19
CA ARG A 76 12.97 -12.25 -13.03
C ARG A 76 12.37 -10.92 -12.60
N GLY A 77 13.21 -10.01 -12.13
CA GLY A 77 12.86 -8.62 -11.82
C GLY A 77 13.30 -7.65 -12.92
N ASP A 78 12.83 -6.44 -12.83
CA ASP A 78 13.26 -5.30 -13.63
C ASP A 78 14.37 -4.56 -12.87
N THR A 79 15.60 -4.67 -13.36
CA THR A 79 16.77 -4.02 -12.74
C THR A 79 16.89 -2.54 -13.10
N ASP A 80 16.22 -2.11 -14.17
CA ASP A 80 16.38 -0.75 -14.69
C ASP A 80 15.28 0.20 -14.24
N ASN A 81 14.02 -0.22 -14.33
CA ASN A 81 12.86 0.61 -14.02
C ASN A 81 12.15 0.23 -12.73
N HIS A 82 12.48 -0.92 -12.12
CA HIS A 82 11.89 -1.42 -10.87
C HIS A 82 10.35 -1.45 -10.90
N ARG A 83 9.78 -1.98 -11.99
CA ARG A 83 8.34 -1.96 -12.22
C ARG A 83 7.68 -3.30 -12.36
N PHE A 84 8.44 -4.39 -12.50
CA PHE A 84 7.86 -5.72 -12.60
C PHE A 84 8.71 -6.80 -11.96
N VAL A 85 8.05 -7.89 -11.59
CA VAL A 85 8.66 -9.16 -11.25
C VAL A 85 7.83 -10.28 -11.85
N SER A 86 8.50 -11.29 -12.38
CA SER A 86 7.89 -12.51 -12.91
C SER A 86 8.52 -13.73 -12.24
N PHE A 87 7.70 -14.72 -11.91
CA PHE A 87 8.16 -15.96 -11.30
C PHE A 87 7.22 -17.12 -11.63
N GLY A 88 7.75 -18.34 -11.55
CA GLY A 88 6.97 -19.56 -11.71
C GLY A 88 5.97 -19.75 -10.57
N SER A 89 4.80 -20.30 -10.86
CA SER A 89 3.79 -20.66 -9.88
C SER A 89 3.38 -22.12 -10.00
N ALA A 90 3.44 -22.83 -8.88
CA ALA A 90 3.01 -24.23 -8.77
C ALA A 90 1.51 -24.37 -8.47
N ARG A 91 0.75 -23.27 -8.44
CA ARG A 91 -0.70 -23.31 -8.23
C ARG A 91 -1.43 -23.70 -9.52
N ASN A 92 -2.31 -24.69 -9.41
CA ASN A 92 -3.23 -25.07 -10.47
C ASN A 92 -4.42 -24.10 -10.59
N ALA A 93 -5.35 -24.37 -11.50
CA ALA A 93 -6.54 -23.55 -11.74
C ALA A 93 -7.47 -23.45 -10.50
N ALA A 94 -7.41 -24.43 -9.59
CA ALA A 94 -8.13 -24.41 -8.31
C ALA A 94 -7.36 -23.67 -7.21
N ALA A 95 -6.29 -22.95 -7.54
CA ALA A 95 -5.40 -22.23 -6.62
C ALA A 95 -4.70 -23.12 -5.58
N GLN A 96 -4.61 -24.42 -5.83
CA GLN A 96 -3.92 -25.40 -4.98
C GLN A 96 -2.52 -25.67 -5.50
N VAL A 97 -1.54 -25.81 -4.59
CA VAL A 97 -0.18 -26.22 -4.94
C VAL A 97 -0.22 -27.68 -5.41
N SER A 98 0.39 -27.94 -6.55
CA SER A 98 0.35 -29.22 -7.23
C SER A 98 1.71 -29.92 -7.16
N PHE A 99 1.67 -31.23 -6.97
CA PHE A 99 2.86 -32.08 -6.95
C PHE A 99 2.72 -33.18 -8.00
N ALA A 100 3.83 -33.52 -8.62
CA ALA A 100 3.91 -34.67 -9.52
C ALA A 100 3.86 -35.98 -8.71
N ALA A 101 3.67 -37.11 -9.39
CA ALA A 101 3.60 -38.43 -8.75
C ALA A 101 4.88 -38.82 -7.96
N ASN A 102 6.00 -38.23 -8.31
CA ASN A 102 7.29 -38.40 -7.61
C ASN A 102 7.49 -37.44 -6.40
N GLY A 103 6.49 -36.60 -6.08
CA GLY A 103 6.54 -35.62 -4.99
C GLY A 103 7.17 -34.27 -5.34
N ASP A 104 7.68 -34.09 -6.56
CA ASP A 104 8.22 -32.81 -7.00
C ASP A 104 7.12 -31.78 -7.25
N LEU A 105 7.45 -30.49 -7.06
CA LEU A 105 6.56 -29.39 -7.41
C LEU A 105 6.24 -29.41 -8.91
N GLN A 106 4.96 -29.29 -9.22
CA GLN A 106 4.48 -29.20 -10.59
C GLN A 106 4.08 -27.76 -10.91
N TRP A 107 4.78 -27.16 -11.88
CA TRP A 107 4.61 -25.78 -12.27
C TRP A 107 3.51 -25.67 -13.34
N HIS A 108 2.53 -24.80 -13.10
CA HIS A 108 1.35 -24.64 -13.97
C HIS A 108 1.32 -23.31 -14.70
N SER A 109 2.00 -22.29 -14.18
CA SER A 109 1.90 -20.94 -14.73
C SER A 109 3.10 -20.09 -14.40
N ILE A 110 3.22 -18.96 -15.08
CA ILE A 110 4.11 -17.86 -14.73
C ILE A 110 3.24 -16.72 -14.25
N THR A 111 3.53 -16.22 -13.07
CA THR A 111 2.86 -15.07 -12.46
C THR A 111 3.72 -13.82 -12.64
N GLY A 112 3.11 -12.74 -13.08
CA GLY A 112 3.73 -11.42 -13.18
C GLY A 112 3.03 -10.42 -12.27
N TYR A 113 3.84 -9.71 -11.48
CA TYR A 113 3.44 -8.51 -10.80
C TYR A 113 4.07 -7.31 -11.50
N TYR A 114 3.30 -6.28 -11.78
CA TYR A 114 3.81 -5.11 -12.47
C TYR A 114 3.07 -3.85 -12.03
N VAL A 115 3.80 -2.73 -12.05
CA VAL A 115 3.27 -1.41 -11.73
C VAL A 115 2.86 -0.72 -13.03
N ALA A 116 1.62 -0.31 -13.14
CA ALA A 116 1.11 0.41 -14.30
C ALA A 116 0.19 1.55 -13.88
N PRO A 117 -0.04 2.54 -14.77
CA PRO A 117 -0.97 3.63 -14.54
C PRO A 117 -2.40 3.13 -14.26
N ASP A 118 -3.08 3.78 -13.31
CA ASP A 118 -4.49 3.61 -12.96
C ASP A 118 -5.15 4.99 -12.84
N GLY A 119 -5.54 5.58 -13.97
CA GLY A 119 -5.92 6.98 -14.08
C GLY A 119 -4.75 7.91 -13.79
N GLU A 120 -4.89 8.78 -12.78
CA GLU A 120 -3.84 9.72 -12.35
C GLU A 120 -2.83 9.10 -11.36
N GLU A 121 -3.09 7.90 -10.89
CA GLU A 121 -2.25 7.17 -9.93
C GLU A 121 -1.57 5.98 -10.60
N SER A 122 -0.73 5.27 -9.87
CA SER A 122 -0.18 3.98 -10.28
C SER A 122 -0.75 2.89 -9.39
N ALA A 123 -0.84 1.67 -9.91
CA ALA A 123 -1.26 0.53 -9.13
C ALA A 123 -0.40 -0.69 -9.43
N LEU A 124 -0.30 -1.57 -8.45
CA LEU A 124 0.30 -2.88 -8.58
C LEU A 124 -0.75 -3.86 -9.07
N TYR A 125 -0.45 -4.49 -10.18
CA TYR A 125 -1.29 -5.49 -10.81
C TYR A 125 -0.64 -6.85 -10.75
N ARG A 126 -1.48 -7.87 -10.72
CA ARG A 126 -1.12 -9.26 -10.87
C ARG A 126 -1.79 -9.84 -12.09
N LYS A 127 -1.02 -10.50 -12.94
CA LYS A 127 -1.51 -11.34 -14.02
C LYS A 127 -0.85 -12.71 -13.99
N GLN A 128 -1.45 -13.68 -14.68
CA GLN A 128 -0.98 -15.04 -14.71
C GLN A 128 -1.07 -15.55 -16.15
N LYS A 129 0.00 -16.18 -16.62
CA LYS A 129 0.04 -16.90 -17.89
C LYS A 129 0.17 -18.38 -17.61
N TRP A 130 -0.82 -19.14 -18.00
CA TRP A 130 -0.82 -20.58 -17.88
C TRP A 130 0.17 -21.22 -18.85
N LEU A 131 0.82 -22.28 -18.45
CA LEU A 131 1.61 -23.14 -19.31
C LEU A 131 0.67 -24.11 -20.04
N ASP A 132 0.99 -24.44 -21.28
CA ASP A 132 0.19 -25.39 -22.08
C ASP A 132 0.16 -26.77 -21.44
N THR A 133 1.28 -27.16 -20.83
CA THR A 133 1.42 -28.39 -20.03
C THR A 133 2.16 -28.08 -18.73
N PRO A 134 1.75 -28.67 -17.60
CA PRO A 134 2.49 -28.55 -16.35
C PRO A 134 3.90 -29.15 -16.50
N VAL A 135 4.90 -28.51 -15.89
CA VAL A 135 6.29 -28.95 -15.93
C VAL A 135 6.81 -29.26 -14.53
N ASN A 136 7.70 -30.25 -14.41
CA ASN A 136 8.26 -30.68 -13.12
C ASN A 136 9.56 -29.92 -12.77
N ALA A 137 10.08 -29.10 -13.69
CA ALA A 137 11.22 -28.21 -13.44
C ALA A 137 10.75 -26.75 -13.38
N PRO A 138 11.41 -25.88 -12.60
CA PRO A 138 11.08 -24.46 -12.58
C PRO A 138 11.13 -23.88 -13.99
N PRO A 139 10.06 -23.18 -14.44
CA PRO A 139 10.01 -22.66 -15.80
C PRO A 139 11.04 -21.56 -15.98
N THR A 140 11.73 -21.58 -17.12
CA THR A 140 12.58 -20.46 -17.53
C THR A 140 11.68 -19.30 -17.95
N ILE A 141 11.87 -18.12 -17.35
CA ILE A 141 11.10 -16.94 -17.66
C ILE A 141 11.71 -16.25 -18.89
N PRO A 142 10.97 -16.15 -20.01
CA PRO A 142 11.46 -15.52 -21.24
C PRO A 142 11.84 -14.05 -21.02
N ASN A 143 12.85 -13.58 -21.78
CA ASN A 143 13.32 -12.20 -21.71
C ASN A 143 12.26 -11.16 -22.12
N GLU A 144 11.29 -11.55 -22.90
CA GLU A 144 10.16 -10.72 -23.34
C GLU A 144 9.12 -10.43 -22.24
N TYR A 145 9.14 -11.16 -21.11
CA TYR A 145 8.18 -10.97 -20.01
C TYR A 145 8.53 -9.74 -19.18
N THR A 146 8.33 -8.57 -19.78
CA THR A 146 8.55 -7.23 -19.24
C THR A 146 7.22 -6.62 -18.75
N GLU A 147 7.26 -5.41 -18.21
CA GLU A 147 6.07 -4.64 -17.86
C GLU A 147 5.09 -4.52 -19.06
N VAL A 148 5.64 -4.23 -20.25
CA VAL A 148 4.85 -4.10 -21.49
C VAL A 148 4.16 -5.42 -21.85
N PHE A 149 4.85 -6.54 -21.73
CA PHE A 149 4.26 -7.86 -21.94
C PHE A 149 3.07 -8.09 -20.99
N TRP A 150 3.27 -7.85 -19.69
CA TRP A 150 2.21 -8.07 -18.70
C TRP A 150 1.05 -7.10 -18.87
N SER A 151 1.29 -5.86 -19.24
CA SER A 151 0.22 -4.89 -19.50
C SER A 151 -0.66 -5.31 -20.69
N ASN A 152 -0.06 -5.84 -21.75
CA ASN A 152 -0.72 -6.23 -22.99
C ASN A 152 -1.29 -7.64 -22.98
N LEU A 153 -0.90 -8.50 -22.03
CA LEU A 153 -1.40 -9.87 -21.93
C LEU A 153 -2.92 -9.88 -21.79
N ASN A 154 -3.61 -10.59 -22.70
CA ASN A 154 -5.06 -10.78 -22.63
C ASN A 154 -5.44 -11.81 -21.54
N ALA A 155 -5.26 -11.43 -20.30
CA ALA A 155 -5.58 -12.23 -19.12
C ALA A 155 -6.25 -11.35 -18.07
N SER A 156 -6.99 -11.96 -17.14
CA SER A 156 -7.65 -11.26 -16.05
C SER A 156 -6.65 -10.41 -15.25
N ARG A 157 -6.89 -9.11 -15.20
CA ARG A 157 -6.08 -8.15 -14.46
C ARG A 157 -6.62 -8.02 -13.04
N ASN A 158 -5.84 -8.42 -12.06
CA ASN A 158 -6.20 -8.29 -10.64
C ASN A 158 -5.40 -7.14 -10.02
N THR A 159 -6.08 -6.11 -9.56
CA THR A 159 -5.45 -5.04 -8.78
C THR A 159 -5.09 -5.57 -7.39
N VAL A 160 -3.81 -5.50 -7.04
CA VAL A 160 -3.30 -5.96 -5.74
C VAL A 160 -3.29 -4.82 -4.74
N ALA A 161 -2.76 -3.66 -5.16
CA ALA A 161 -2.73 -2.45 -4.35
C ALA A 161 -2.72 -1.21 -5.26
N LYS A 162 -3.35 -0.14 -4.78
CA LYS A 162 -3.32 1.18 -5.43
C LYS A 162 -2.18 2.02 -4.89
N ARG A 163 -1.81 3.06 -5.63
CA ARG A 163 -0.77 4.04 -5.28
C ARG A 163 0.63 3.46 -5.13
N VAL A 164 0.86 2.27 -5.67
CA VAL A 164 2.19 1.67 -5.74
C VAL A 164 2.89 2.20 -6.97
N TYR A 165 4.10 2.75 -6.80
CA TYR A 165 4.88 3.32 -7.90
C TYR A 165 6.19 2.58 -8.15
N TYR A 166 6.62 1.73 -7.21
CA TYR A 166 7.91 1.07 -7.22
C TYR A 166 7.78 -0.37 -6.75
N LEU A 167 8.36 -1.28 -7.49
CA LEU A 167 8.48 -2.69 -7.16
C LEU A 167 9.85 -3.19 -7.60
N ASP A 168 10.71 -3.52 -6.65
CA ASP A 168 11.99 -4.12 -6.93
C ASP A 168 12.10 -5.48 -6.25
N VAL A 169 12.59 -6.46 -7.00
CA VAL A 169 12.85 -7.80 -6.48
C VAL A 169 14.21 -8.25 -6.97
N VAL A 170 15.15 -8.25 -6.06
CA VAL A 170 16.52 -8.69 -6.32
C VAL A 170 16.68 -10.12 -5.82
N SER A 171 16.99 -11.02 -6.74
CA SER A 171 17.26 -12.43 -6.41
C SER A 171 18.78 -12.67 -6.41
N SER A 172 19.29 -13.06 -5.24
CA SER A 172 20.65 -13.54 -5.03
C SER A 172 20.60 -14.80 -4.13
N THR A 173 21.43 -14.90 -3.11
CA THR A 173 21.28 -15.90 -2.03
C THR A 173 20.06 -15.66 -1.16
N THR A 174 19.55 -14.45 -1.17
CA THR A 174 18.28 -14.03 -0.57
C THR A 174 17.46 -13.25 -1.61
N VAL A 175 16.14 -13.31 -1.50
CA VAL A 175 15.23 -12.51 -2.33
C VAL A 175 14.86 -11.26 -1.54
N ASP A 176 15.33 -10.11 -2.00
CA ASP A 176 14.97 -8.82 -1.43
C ASP A 176 13.76 -8.27 -2.21
N VAL A 177 12.67 -8.00 -1.52
CA VAL A 177 11.46 -7.38 -2.07
C VAL A 177 11.35 -5.97 -1.52
N ILE A 178 11.34 -4.97 -2.39
CA ILE A 178 11.13 -3.58 -2.03
C ILE A 178 9.90 -3.06 -2.75
N LEU A 179 8.95 -2.54 -2.00
CA LEU A 179 7.70 -2.01 -2.53
C LEU A 179 7.50 -0.59 -2.02
N GLY A 180 7.26 0.34 -2.94
CA GLY A 180 7.04 1.74 -2.63
C GLY A 180 5.65 2.22 -3.02
N ALA A 181 4.99 2.94 -2.12
CA ALA A 181 3.74 3.64 -2.38
C ALA A 181 3.88 5.13 -2.11
N LYS A 182 3.14 5.95 -2.84
CA LYS A 182 3.14 7.40 -2.71
C LYS A 182 1.73 7.98 -2.76
N SER A 183 1.54 9.12 -2.08
CA SER A 183 0.31 9.89 -2.19
C SER A 183 0.18 10.55 -3.57
N ARG A 184 -1.05 10.95 -3.95
CA ARG A 184 -1.35 11.60 -5.22
C ARG A 184 -0.51 12.86 -5.48
N ASP A 185 -0.26 13.64 -4.44
CA ASP A 185 0.53 14.87 -4.46
C ASP A 185 2.04 14.66 -4.23
N ASN A 186 2.49 13.40 -4.18
CA ASN A 186 3.88 13.00 -3.88
C ASN A 186 4.44 13.50 -2.53
N GLN A 187 3.60 13.98 -1.62
CA GLN A 187 4.04 14.49 -0.32
C GLN A 187 4.42 13.36 0.65
N PHE A 188 3.79 12.20 0.50
CA PHE A 188 4.03 11.05 1.36
C PHE A 188 4.53 9.85 0.54
N ILE A 189 5.62 9.26 0.99
CA ILE A 189 6.24 8.08 0.38
C ILE A 189 6.45 7.05 1.49
N VAL A 190 5.99 5.84 1.24
CA VAL A 190 6.18 4.69 2.13
C VAL A 190 6.91 3.61 1.36
N ASN A 191 8.06 3.15 1.87
CA ASN A 191 8.80 2.02 1.32
C ASN A 191 8.85 0.89 2.33
N ILE A 192 8.50 -0.32 1.90
CA ILE A 192 8.61 -1.54 2.68
C ILE A 192 9.65 -2.43 2.02
N LYS A 193 10.63 -2.86 2.81
CA LYS A 193 11.66 -3.82 2.39
C LYS A 193 11.52 -5.11 3.19
N THR A 194 11.44 -6.23 2.48
CA THR A 194 11.39 -7.57 3.08
C THR A 194 12.48 -8.44 2.47
N LYS A 195 13.14 -9.23 3.30
CA LYS A 195 14.14 -10.22 2.88
C LYS A 195 13.59 -11.63 3.06
N LEU A 196 13.70 -12.42 2.02
CA LEU A 196 13.31 -13.80 2.01
C LEU A 196 14.54 -14.68 1.82
N LYS A 197 14.64 -15.74 2.62
CA LYS A 197 15.65 -16.78 2.40
C LYS A 197 15.06 -17.83 1.47
N ALA A 198 15.65 -18.02 0.29
CA ALA A 198 15.27 -19.10 -0.58
C ALA A 198 15.42 -20.44 0.18
N ARG A 199 14.43 -21.30 0.07
CA ARG A 199 14.46 -22.62 0.68
C ARG A 199 15.22 -23.54 -0.30
N ASN A 200 16.41 -23.94 0.07
CA ASN A 200 17.19 -24.97 -0.67
C ASN A 200 16.55 -26.34 -0.45
#